data_8938e623b94ba8eeda508d848f925a47
#
_entry.id   8938e623b94ba8eeda508d848f925a47
#
_cell.length_a   1.000
_cell.length_b   1.000
_cell.length_c   1.000
_cell.angle_alpha   90.00
_cell.angle_beta   90.00
_cell.angle_gamma   90.00
#
_symmetry.space_group_name_H-M   'P 1'
#
loop_
_entity.id
_entity.type
_entity.pdbx_description
1 polymer ?
#
loop_
_entity_poly.entity_id
_entity_poly.type
_entity_poly.pdbx_seq_one_letter_code
_entity_poly.pdbx_strand_id
1 'polypeptide(L)'
;MTSRSIRRVAATALAATMALTAAACAAPNEGRGSTKPTDTAVVGIAYEPETLSPLLGYGKDGNSKIFDGLLTHDAEMRLKPALAAALPDVTDGGRTYTFTLRPGVKFSDGTPFTADDVVFTYATILDEKTNNASKAELDALDTVEKKDDRTVVFHLKYPYAPFAERTVLPIAPRHLAGKQDVNTGPFTTHPVGTGPYVLTTWSKGEKLTFTANPHYWGGAPKVKHLTMAIIKDDDIRATRLRSGDLDGAILPPELAATFKSDTGRRTLAAKTFDYRNVTLPSANPVTGDRAVRRALDLAVDRQAMVKGILSGAGKPAYGPVPTDSPWFAKGTERPHDLGKAQQILDEAGWKKGPDGVRAKDGQRASFTLWYLSGDKLRQEHALAFASDAKKAGIEAKVESGTWEAIEPNMKQDAVLAGGGSPADPDFDQYLLLHSSLAGDGFNNMSRYANKTVDDQLVAARRTDDHRTRKTAYDTIQRQLAEDPAYIFLTHVDHLYVVDDRWKDLTTQVEPHDHGLASGPWWNAEDWQPAK
;
A
#
# COMPACT_ATOMS: atom_id res chain seq x y z
N MET A 1 9.54 53.36 -71.19
CA MET A 1 8.78 52.22 -71.70
C MET A 1 9.38 50.95 -71.05
N THR A 2 8.56 50.06 -70.43
CA THR A 2 8.91 48.81 -69.76
C THR A 2 8.92 48.80 -68.23
N SER A 3 7.77 49.05 -67.61
CA SER A 3 7.62 48.59 -66.19
C SER A 3 6.17 48.32 -65.76
N ARG A 4 5.25 48.09 -66.74
CA ARG A 4 3.81 47.83 -66.41
C ARG A 4 3.30 46.40 -66.74
N SER A 5 4.12 45.54 -67.35
CA SER A 5 3.71 44.17 -67.73
C SER A 5 4.08 43.04 -66.73
N ILE A 6 4.95 43.29 -65.78
CA ILE A 6 5.40 42.28 -64.81
C ILE A 6 4.50 42.21 -63.54
N ARG A 7 3.67 43.26 -63.28
CA ARG A 7 2.78 43.28 -62.09
C ARG A 7 1.42 42.58 -62.26
N ARG A 8 1.03 42.16 -63.50
CA ARG A 8 -0.25 41.50 -63.73
C ARG A 8 -0.16 39.95 -63.80
N VAL A 9 1.03 39.39 -63.92
CA VAL A 9 1.24 37.92 -63.93
C VAL A 9 1.44 37.37 -62.52
N ALA A 10 1.94 38.21 -61.60
CA ALA A 10 2.13 37.83 -60.19
C ALA A 10 0.82 37.78 -59.34
N ALA A 11 -0.22 38.52 -59.77
CA ALA A 11 -1.48 38.58 -59.04
C ALA A 11 -2.44 37.39 -59.33
N THR A 12 -2.29 36.74 -60.50
CA THR A 12 -3.11 35.58 -60.86
C THR A 12 -2.55 34.26 -60.35
N ALA A 13 -1.26 34.18 -60.07
CA ALA A 13 -0.66 33.00 -59.50
C ALA A 13 -0.90 32.87 -57.98
N LEU A 14 -1.12 33.99 -57.27
CA LEU A 14 -1.37 33.99 -55.81
C LEU A 14 -2.83 33.67 -55.46
N ALA A 15 -3.78 33.91 -56.38
CA ALA A 15 -5.20 33.56 -56.18
C ALA A 15 -5.51 32.07 -56.41
N ALA A 16 -4.71 31.37 -57.24
CA ALA A 16 -4.88 29.95 -57.48
C ALA A 16 -4.29 29.08 -56.34
N THR A 17 -3.30 29.57 -55.60
CA THR A 17 -2.69 28.83 -54.47
C THR A 17 -3.50 28.96 -53.16
N MET A 18 -4.31 30.00 -53.00
CA MET A 18 -5.21 30.12 -51.82
C MET A 18 -6.53 29.35 -51.97
N ALA A 19 -6.92 28.94 -53.17
CA ALA A 19 -8.13 28.16 -53.37
C ALA A 19 -7.90 26.64 -53.14
N LEU A 20 -6.65 26.15 -53.17
CA LEU A 20 -6.35 24.75 -52.88
C LEU A 20 -6.12 24.44 -51.39
N THR A 21 -5.88 25.46 -50.54
CA THR A 21 -5.73 25.27 -49.12
C THR A 21 -7.04 25.35 -48.32
N ALA A 22 -8.13 25.84 -48.92
CA ALA A 22 -9.46 25.86 -48.28
C ALA A 22 -10.28 24.57 -48.48
N ALA A 23 -9.87 23.66 -49.38
CA ALA A 23 -10.53 22.37 -49.59
C ALA A 23 -9.99 21.26 -48.65
N ALA A 24 -8.91 21.50 -47.88
CA ALA A 24 -8.36 20.50 -46.97
C ALA A 24 -9.00 20.52 -45.55
N CYS A 25 -9.90 21.47 -45.26
CA CYS A 25 -10.57 21.60 -43.95
C CYS A 25 -12.03 21.11 -43.93
N ALA A 26 -12.51 20.47 -44.98
CA ALA A 26 -13.86 19.89 -45.05
C ALA A 26 -13.81 18.40 -45.34
N ALA A 27 -12.85 17.67 -44.76
CA ALA A 27 -13.03 16.23 -44.58
C ALA A 27 -14.07 16.05 -43.46
N PRO A 28 -15.10 15.22 -43.62
CA PRO A 28 -15.96 14.87 -42.50
C PRO A 28 -15.07 14.34 -41.43
N ASN A 29 -15.23 14.87 -40.24
CA ASN A 29 -14.66 14.32 -39.02
C ASN A 29 -15.35 12.98 -38.79
N GLU A 30 -14.94 11.97 -39.60
CA GLU A 30 -15.21 10.58 -39.25
C GLU A 30 -14.56 10.40 -37.91
N GLY A 31 -15.41 10.33 -36.87
CA GLY A 31 -15.00 10.08 -35.53
C GLY A 31 -13.97 8.96 -35.54
N ARG A 32 -12.72 9.30 -35.27
CA ARG A 32 -11.68 8.34 -34.91
C ARG A 32 -12.12 7.66 -33.62
N GLY A 33 -13.09 6.79 -33.76
CA GLY A 33 -13.23 5.64 -32.89
C GLY A 33 -12.04 4.74 -33.16
N SER A 34 -10.87 5.12 -32.66
CA SER A 34 -9.77 4.20 -32.48
C SER A 34 -10.27 3.16 -31.50
N THR A 35 -10.83 2.07 -32.00
CA THR A 35 -11.16 0.91 -31.18
C THR A 35 -9.84 0.43 -30.59
N LYS A 36 -9.62 0.73 -29.31
CA LYS A 36 -8.44 0.21 -28.59
C LYS A 36 -8.41 -1.31 -28.78
N PRO A 37 -7.22 -1.93 -28.93
CA PRO A 37 -7.11 -3.38 -28.99
C PRO A 37 -7.79 -4.03 -27.78
N THR A 38 -8.51 -5.12 -28.01
CA THR A 38 -9.27 -5.82 -26.96
C THR A 38 -8.40 -6.65 -26.02
N ASP A 39 -7.11 -6.79 -26.32
CA ASP A 39 -6.12 -7.55 -25.57
C ASP A 39 -5.03 -6.68 -24.90
N THR A 40 -5.21 -5.36 -24.95
CA THR A 40 -4.24 -4.39 -24.42
C THR A 40 -4.88 -3.51 -23.34
N ALA A 41 -4.27 -3.44 -22.17
CA ALA A 41 -4.68 -2.56 -21.08
C ALA A 41 -3.57 -1.59 -20.67
N VAL A 42 -3.94 -0.34 -20.39
CA VAL A 42 -3.05 0.71 -19.91
C VAL A 42 -3.62 1.27 -18.61
N VAL A 43 -2.91 1.10 -17.49
CA VAL A 43 -3.35 1.58 -16.18
C VAL A 43 -2.38 2.60 -15.61
N GLY A 44 -2.91 3.60 -14.94
CA GLY A 44 -2.13 4.63 -14.25
C GLY A 44 -1.87 4.25 -12.79
N ILE A 45 -0.59 4.20 -12.41
CA ILE A 45 -0.13 3.94 -11.05
C ILE A 45 0.63 5.15 -10.50
N ALA A 46 0.57 5.35 -9.17
CA ALA A 46 1.29 6.44 -8.49
C ALA A 46 2.70 6.04 -8.04
N TYR A 47 2.93 4.75 -7.85
CA TYR A 47 4.14 4.19 -7.27
C TYR A 47 5.02 3.51 -8.32
N GLU A 48 6.34 3.66 -8.18
CA GLU A 48 7.34 2.94 -8.96
C GLU A 48 8.22 2.12 -8.00
N PRO A 49 8.37 0.80 -8.22
CA PRO A 49 9.25 -0.01 -7.37
C PRO A 49 10.73 0.37 -7.59
N GLU A 50 11.52 0.33 -6.53
CA GLU A 50 12.97 0.56 -6.61
C GLU A 50 13.69 -0.59 -7.30
N THR A 51 13.23 -1.82 -7.05
CA THR A 51 13.74 -3.08 -7.61
C THR A 51 12.56 -3.96 -8.05
N LEU A 52 12.83 -4.92 -8.92
CA LEU A 52 11.87 -5.99 -9.27
C LEU A 52 12.36 -7.36 -8.77
N SER A 53 13.38 -7.39 -7.91
CA SER A 53 13.88 -8.64 -7.32
C SER A 53 13.14 -8.98 -6.02
N PRO A 54 12.49 -10.15 -5.92
CA PRO A 54 11.91 -10.62 -4.66
C PRO A 54 12.97 -10.87 -3.58
N LEU A 55 14.21 -11.13 -3.98
CA LEU A 55 15.35 -11.29 -3.06
C LEU A 55 15.69 -9.99 -2.32
N LEU A 56 15.22 -8.83 -2.83
CA LEU A 56 15.39 -7.51 -2.22
C LEU A 56 14.08 -6.95 -1.64
N GLY A 57 13.01 -7.75 -1.61
CA GLY A 57 11.73 -7.38 -1.02
C GLY A 57 10.60 -7.01 -1.99
N TYR A 58 10.84 -7.06 -3.32
CA TYR A 58 9.78 -6.81 -4.29
C TYR A 58 8.66 -7.85 -4.17
N GLY A 59 7.43 -7.37 -4.07
CA GLY A 59 6.25 -8.23 -4.03
C GLY A 59 6.12 -9.10 -2.77
N LYS A 60 6.78 -8.74 -1.67
CA LYS A 60 6.81 -9.51 -0.41
C LYS A 60 5.44 -9.92 0.13
N ASP A 61 4.41 -9.14 -0.17
CA ASP A 61 3.02 -9.37 0.25
C ASP A 61 2.18 -10.07 -0.84
N GLY A 62 2.83 -10.69 -1.84
CA GLY A 62 2.17 -11.40 -2.93
C GLY A 62 1.66 -10.50 -4.07
N ASN A 63 1.95 -9.21 -4.04
CA ASN A 63 1.44 -8.20 -4.98
C ASN A 63 2.30 -8.03 -6.24
N SER A 64 2.67 -9.12 -6.90
CA SER A 64 3.48 -9.15 -8.11
C SER A 64 2.72 -9.66 -9.33
N LYS A 65 3.01 -9.12 -10.52
CA LYS A 65 2.54 -9.66 -11.80
C LYS A 65 3.55 -10.60 -12.46
N ILE A 66 4.79 -10.61 -11.97
CA ILE A 66 5.93 -11.34 -12.56
C ILE A 66 6.14 -12.67 -11.86
N PHE A 67 5.86 -12.73 -10.57
CA PHE A 67 6.19 -13.86 -9.70
C PHE A 67 4.97 -14.35 -8.92
N ASP A 68 5.03 -15.62 -8.50
CA ASP A 68 4.14 -16.20 -7.51
C ASP A 68 4.91 -16.62 -6.26
N GLY A 69 4.22 -16.64 -5.11
CA GLY A 69 4.66 -17.30 -3.88
C GLY A 69 4.22 -18.78 -3.81
N LEU A 70 4.54 -19.45 -2.73
CA LEU A 70 3.98 -20.77 -2.44
C LEU A 70 2.46 -20.69 -2.27
N LEU A 71 2.01 -19.67 -1.54
CA LEU A 71 0.62 -19.30 -1.37
C LEU A 71 0.35 -17.93 -2.03
N THR A 72 -0.93 -17.58 -2.15
CA THR A 72 -1.43 -16.28 -2.59
C THR A 72 -2.68 -15.93 -1.79
N HIS A 73 -3.22 -14.73 -1.97
CA HIS A 73 -4.47 -14.31 -1.36
C HIS A 73 -5.62 -14.27 -2.37
N ASP A 74 -6.84 -14.55 -1.92
CA ASP A 74 -8.05 -14.24 -2.68
C ASP A 74 -8.50 -12.77 -2.44
N ALA A 75 -9.65 -12.39 -3.00
CA ALA A 75 -10.17 -11.03 -2.86
C ALA A 75 -10.41 -10.59 -1.41
N GLU A 76 -10.70 -11.53 -0.52
CA GLU A 76 -10.93 -11.32 0.91
C GLU A 76 -9.67 -11.52 1.78
N MET A 77 -8.49 -11.59 1.15
CA MET A 77 -7.20 -11.82 1.82
C MET A 77 -7.10 -13.17 2.55
N ARG A 78 -7.83 -14.20 2.09
CA ARG A 78 -7.67 -15.55 2.61
C ARG A 78 -6.59 -16.28 1.81
N LEU A 79 -5.70 -16.99 2.50
CA LEU A 79 -4.65 -17.78 1.87
C LEU A 79 -5.20 -18.87 0.94
N LYS A 80 -4.61 -18.96 -0.25
CA LYS A 80 -4.88 -19.95 -1.28
C LYS A 80 -3.57 -20.56 -1.78
N PRO A 81 -3.59 -21.85 -2.21
CA PRO A 81 -2.45 -22.44 -2.89
C PRO A 81 -2.13 -21.73 -4.21
N ALA A 82 -0.84 -21.44 -4.45
CA ALA A 82 -0.31 -20.93 -5.71
C ALA A 82 0.74 -21.88 -6.28
N LEU A 83 2.04 -21.69 -6.02
CA LEU A 83 3.07 -22.67 -6.40
C LEU A 83 3.02 -23.94 -5.55
N ALA A 84 2.46 -23.88 -4.35
CA ALA A 84 2.08 -25.07 -3.60
C ALA A 84 0.78 -25.67 -4.16
N ALA A 85 0.66 -26.99 -4.10
CA ALA A 85 -0.55 -27.73 -4.54
C ALA A 85 -1.69 -27.65 -3.50
N ALA A 86 -1.36 -27.40 -2.23
CA ALA A 86 -2.28 -27.28 -1.10
C ALA A 86 -1.70 -26.33 -0.05
N LEU A 87 -2.50 -25.98 0.97
CA LEU A 87 -1.98 -25.34 2.18
C LEU A 87 -0.96 -26.27 2.87
N PRO A 88 -0.01 -25.74 3.66
CA PRO A 88 1.02 -26.54 4.29
C PRO A 88 0.45 -27.52 5.33
N ASP A 89 1.12 -28.66 5.47
CA ASP A 89 0.97 -29.51 6.63
C ASP A 89 1.82 -28.93 7.78
N VAL A 90 1.18 -28.62 8.92
CA VAL A 90 1.81 -27.96 10.06
C VAL A 90 1.96 -28.94 11.21
N THR A 91 3.17 -29.18 11.64
CA THR A 91 3.52 -30.15 12.69
C THR A 91 4.44 -29.54 13.75
N ASP A 92 4.90 -30.35 14.71
CA ASP A 92 5.80 -29.93 15.80
C ASP A 92 5.31 -28.66 16.54
N GLY A 93 4.00 -28.64 16.84
CA GLY A 93 3.40 -27.54 17.59
C GLY A 93 3.53 -26.19 16.89
N GLY A 94 3.44 -26.13 15.56
CA GLY A 94 3.51 -24.90 14.76
C GLY A 94 4.92 -24.48 14.38
N ARG A 95 5.93 -25.36 14.49
CA ARG A 95 7.31 -25.05 14.12
C ARG A 95 7.77 -25.67 12.79
N THR A 96 7.01 -26.63 12.24
CA THR A 96 7.39 -27.28 10.99
C THR A 96 6.25 -27.14 9.97
N TYR A 97 6.56 -26.54 8.82
CA TYR A 97 5.62 -26.34 7.71
C TYR A 97 6.11 -27.11 6.49
N THR A 98 5.32 -28.08 6.03
CA THR A 98 5.64 -28.88 4.84
C THR A 98 4.76 -28.49 3.68
N PHE A 99 5.36 -28.09 2.56
CA PHE A 99 4.65 -27.76 1.32
C PHE A 99 4.93 -28.78 0.24
N THR A 100 3.87 -29.22 -0.43
CA THR A 100 3.97 -29.99 -1.68
C THR A 100 3.82 -29.05 -2.87
N LEU A 101 4.81 -28.99 -3.76
CA LEU A 101 4.82 -28.08 -4.91
C LEU A 101 3.93 -28.59 -6.04
N ARG A 102 3.30 -27.66 -6.75
CA ARG A 102 2.50 -27.92 -7.95
C ARG A 102 3.37 -28.54 -9.04
N PRO A 103 2.93 -29.63 -9.72
CA PRO A 103 3.69 -30.23 -10.80
C PRO A 103 3.63 -29.38 -12.08
N GLY A 104 4.70 -29.43 -12.89
CA GLY A 104 4.71 -28.87 -14.23
C GLY A 104 4.77 -27.35 -14.34
N VAL A 105 4.95 -26.63 -13.24
CA VAL A 105 5.17 -25.18 -13.25
C VAL A 105 6.50 -24.86 -13.91
N LYS A 106 6.52 -23.80 -14.71
CA LYS A 106 7.71 -23.28 -15.38
C LYS A 106 7.85 -21.78 -15.14
N PHE A 107 9.08 -21.34 -15.09
CA PHE A 107 9.40 -19.93 -15.24
C PHE A 107 9.08 -19.43 -16.66
N SER A 108 9.01 -18.13 -16.84
CA SER A 108 8.68 -17.50 -18.13
C SER A 108 9.69 -17.78 -19.24
N ASP A 109 10.91 -18.18 -18.89
CA ASP A 109 11.95 -18.64 -19.82
C ASP A 109 11.86 -20.14 -20.19
N GLY A 110 10.83 -20.84 -19.65
CA GLY A 110 10.58 -22.26 -19.89
C GLY A 110 11.30 -23.23 -18.95
N THR A 111 12.18 -22.74 -18.06
CA THR A 111 12.88 -23.55 -17.06
C THR A 111 11.90 -24.09 -16.02
N PRO A 112 11.98 -25.39 -15.63
CA PRO A 112 11.11 -25.95 -14.60
C PRO A 112 11.33 -25.30 -13.23
N PHE A 113 10.23 -25.02 -12.52
CA PHE A 113 10.23 -24.64 -11.11
C PHE A 113 10.34 -25.87 -10.22
N THR A 114 11.20 -25.82 -9.19
CA THR A 114 11.47 -26.94 -8.27
C THR A 114 11.66 -26.47 -6.83
N ALA A 115 11.79 -27.41 -5.92
CA ALA A 115 12.11 -27.17 -4.50
C ALA A 115 13.46 -26.43 -4.32
N ASP A 116 14.41 -26.58 -5.25
CA ASP A 116 15.68 -25.87 -5.19
C ASP A 116 15.53 -24.37 -5.29
N ASP A 117 14.52 -23.87 -6.05
CA ASP A 117 14.23 -22.43 -6.19
C ASP A 117 13.67 -21.86 -4.90
N VAL A 118 12.83 -22.62 -4.21
CA VAL A 118 12.26 -22.23 -2.90
C VAL A 118 13.39 -22.13 -1.86
N VAL A 119 14.20 -23.19 -1.72
CA VAL A 119 15.32 -23.20 -0.77
C VAL A 119 16.29 -22.07 -1.06
N PHE A 120 16.63 -21.85 -2.34
CA PHE A 120 17.50 -20.75 -2.76
C PHE A 120 16.92 -19.39 -2.36
N THR A 121 15.64 -19.16 -2.60
CA THR A 121 14.98 -17.86 -2.32
C THR A 121 15.07 -17.50 -0.85
N TYR A 122 14.61 -18.38 0.03
CA TYR A 122 14.57 -18.09 1.46
C TYR A 122 15.98 -18.06 2.08
N ALA A 123 16.88 -18.97 1.69
CA ALA A 123 18.24 -18.97 2.16
C ALA A 123 18.99 -17.67 1.76
N THR A 124 18.75 -17.19 0.53
CA THR A 124 19.35 -15.93 0.04
C THR A 124 18.81 -14.73 0.80
N ILE A 125 17.51 -14.65 1.07
CA ILE A 125 16.91 -13.55 1.83
C ILE A 125 17.50 -13.51 3.26
N LEU A 126 17.71 -14.67 3.88
CA LEU A 126 18.27 -14.77 5.23
C LEU A 126 19.79 -14.50 5.28
N ASP A 127 20.52 -14.58 4.17
CA ASP A 127 21.95 -14.26 4.12
C ASP A 127 22.19 -12.81 4.55
N GLU A 128 23.17 -12.61 5.45
CA GLU A 128 23.50 -11.26 5.97
C GLU A 128 23.98 -10.29 4.88
N LYS A 129 24.52 -10.82 3.78
CA LYS A 129 25.00 -10.03 2.64
C LYS A 129 23.89 -9.54 1.72
N THR A 130 22.68 -10.05 1.87
CA THR A 130 21.53 -9.65 1.06
C THR A 130 20.85 -8.45 1.70
N ASN A 131 20.70 -7.36 0.94
CA ASN A 131 20.08 -6.12 1.37
C ASN A 131 18.54 -6.20 1.25
N ASN A 132 17.92 -7.22 1.86
CA ASN A 132 16.47 -7.37 1.85
C ASN A 132 15.84 -6.56 2.98
N ALA A 133 15.01 -5.57 2.61
CA ALA A 133 14.32 -4.70 3.56
C ALA A 133 13.33 -5.44 4.48
N SER A 134 12.83 -6.61 4.04
CA SER A 134 11.83 -7.41 4.78
C SER A 134 12.43 -8.62 5.52
N LYS A 135 13.76 -8.71 5.60
CA LYS A 135 14.45 -9.85 6.24
C LYS A 135 13.99 -10.07 7.68
N ALA A 136 13.79 -8.98 8.44
CA ALA A 136 13.32 -9.04 9.81
C ALA A 136 11.91 -9.69 9.95
N GLU A 137 11.12 -9.68 8.90
CA GLU A 137 9.80 -10.30 8.87
C GLU A 137 9.84 -11.83 8.85
N LEU A 138 11.01 -12.40 8.53
CA LEU A 138 11.29 -13.83 8.54
C LEU A 138 12.11 -14.26 9.78
N ASP A 139 12.13 -13.47 10.84
CA ASP A 139 12.94 -13.72 12.05
C ASP A 139 12.63 -15.07 12.72
N ALA A 140 11.39 -15.55 12.60
CA ALA A 140 10.97 -16.85 13.10
C ALA A 140 11.54 -18.04 12.31
N LEU A 141 11.92 -17.83 11.03
CA LEU A 141 12.45 -18.89 10.18
C LEU A 141 13.87 -19.26 10.62
N ASP A 142 14.11 -20.56 10.83
CA ASP A 142 15.43 -21.11 11.13
C ASP A 142 16.07 -21.66 9.87
N THR A 143 15.42 -22.68 9.25
CA THR A 143 15.93 -23.31 8.05
C THR A 143 14.81 -23.63 7.08
N VAL A 144 15.17 -23.75 5.80
CA VAL A 144 14.33 -24.29 4.75
C VAL A 144 15.10 -25.38 4.02
N GLU A 145 14.50 -26.55 3.86
CA GLU A 145 15.16 -27.69 3.24
C GLU A 145 14.30 -28.34 2.16
N LYS A 146 14.99 -28.89 1.18
CA LYS A 146 14.41 -29.73 0.14
C LYS A 146 14.36 -31.18 0.63
N LYS A 147 13.16 -31.76 0.73
CA LYS A 147 12.98 -33.18 0.99
C LYS A 147 13.08 -34.00 -0.31
N ASP A 148 12.48 -33.50 -1.37
CA ASP A 148 12.56 -33.99 -2.75
C ASP A 148 12.26 -32.85 -3.72
N ASP A 149 12.19 -33.11 -5.05
CA ASP A 149 12.01 -32.05 -6.06
C ASP A 149 10.69 -31.28 -5.94
N ARG A 150 9.73 -31.81 -5.17
CA ARG A 150 8.40 -31.25 -5.00
C ARG A 150 7.99 -31.05 -3.55
N THR A 151 8.87 -31.29 -2.61
CA THR A 151 8.57 -31.15 -1.18
C THR A 151 9.62 -30.30 -0.52
N VAL A 152 9.16 -29.21 0.12
CA VAL A 152 10.00 -28.31 0.92
C VAL A 152 9.49 -28.29 2.34
N VAL A 153 10.42 -28.21 3.29
CA VAL A 153 10.13 -28.15 4.73
C VAL A 153 10.76 -26.89 5.32
N PHE A 154 9.95 -26.12 6.00
CA PHE A 154 10.40 -24.94 6.75
C PHE A 154 10.41 -25.28 8.23
N HIS A 155 11.51 -25.00 8.90
CA HIS A 155 11.67 -25.13 10.34
C HIS A 155 11.74 -23.76 10.98
N LEU A 156 10.94 -23.55 12.03
CA LEU A 156 10.89 -22.29 12.75
C LEU A 156 11.60 -22.40 14.11
N LYS A 157 12.28 -21.36 14.53
CA LYS A 157 12.94 -21.21 15.85
C LYS A 157 11.93 -21.31 16.99
N TYR A 158 10.72 -20.87 16.76
CA TYR A 158 9.60 -20.86 17.69
C TYR A 158 8.27 -20.95 16.92
N PRO A 159 7.17 -21.42 17.52
CA PRO A 159 5.86 -21.38 16.90
C PRO A 159 5.52 -19.93 16.47
N TYR A 160 5.20 -19.76 15.20
CA TYR A 160 4.82 -18.47 14.66
C TYR A 160 3.56 -18.62 13.80
N ALA A 161 2.41 -18.30 14.38
CA ALA A 161 1.11 -18.52 13.75
C ALA A 161 0.96 -17.86 12.37
N PRO A 162 1.47 -16.61 12.13
CA PRO A 162 1.35 -15.97 10.83
C PRO A 162 2.34 -16.49 9.78
N PHE A 163 3.15 -17.53 10.03
CA PHE A 163 4.21 -17.93 9.09
C PHE A 163 3.68 -18.29 7.69
N ALA A 164 2.53 -18.94 7.60
CA ALA A 164 1.93 -19.27 6.30
C ALA A 164 1.70 -18.03 5.43
N GLU A 165 1.31 -16.90 6.04
CA GLU A 165 1.15 -15.60 5.35
C GLU A 165 2.49 -15.08 4.77
N ARG A 166 3.64 -15.42 5.36
CA ARG A 166 4.97 -15.06 4.83
C ARG A 166 5.35 -15.87 3.60
N THR A 167 4.62 -16.93 3.27
CA THR A 167 4.89 -17.77 2.10
C THR A 167 4.20 -17.30 0.82
N VAL A 168 3.51 -16.15 0.87
CA VAL A 168 3.10 -15.39 -0.33
C VAL A 168 4.28 -14.67 -0.99
N LEU A 169 5.41 -14.57 -0.28
CA LEU A 169 6.66 -14.02 -0.80
C LEU A 169 7.05 -14.73 -2.10
N PRO A 170 7.31 -13.96 -3.20
CA PRO A 170 7.60 -14.51 -4.50
C PRO A 170 8.89 -15.33 -4.58
N ILE A 171 8.87 -16.41 -5.37
CA ILE A 171 10.01 -17.30 -5.54
C ILE A 171 10.88 -16.87 -6.72
N ALA A 172 12.19 -16.70 -6.47
CA ALA A 172 13.18 -16.34 -7.47
C ALA A 172 13.80 -17.58 -8.16
N PRO A 173 14.11 -17.51 -9.47
CA PRO A 173 14.75 -18.61 -10.20
C PRO A 173 16.21 -18.76 -9.82
N ARG A 174 16.57 -19.85 -9.18
CA ARG A 174 17.96 -20.16 -8.79
C ARG A 174 18.92 -20.17 -9.98
N HIS A 175 18.48 -20.67 -11.13
CA HIS A 175 19.33 -20.82 -12.32
C HIS A 175 19.79 -19.49 -12.92
N LEU A 176 19.09 -18.38 -12.63
CA LEU A 176 19.48 -17.02 -13.03
C LEU A 176 20.00 -16.19 -11.84
N ALA A 177 19.20 -16.01 -10.82
CA ALA A 177 19.52 -15.14 -9.69
C ALA A 177 20.73 -15.67 -8.90
N GLY A 178 20.93 -16.99 -8.81
CA GLY A 178 22.06 -17.60 -8.12
C GLY A 178 23.40 -17.50 -8.85
N LYS A 179 23.44 -16.95 -10.06
CA LYS A 179 24.68 -16.80 -10.87
C LYS A 179 25.21 -15.37 -10.93
N GLN A 180 24.62 -14.45 -10.18
CA GLN A 180 24.96 -13.03 -10.23
C GLN A 180 24.93 -12.42 -8.82
N ASP A 181 25.41 -11.20 -8.68
CA ASP A 181 25.26 -10.45 -7.45
C ASP A 181 23.78 -10.16 -7.18
N VAL A 182 23.29 -10.59 -6.02
CA VAL A 182 21.87 -10.50 -5.65
C VAL A 182 21.41 -9.06 -5.49
N ASN A 183 22.30 -8.17 -5.01
CA ASN A 183 21.97 -6.79 -4.69
C ASN A 183 22.00 -5.87 -5.92
N THR A 184 22.86 -6.17 -6.90
CA THR A 184 23.15 -5.25 -8.02
C THR A 184 23.08 -5.89 -9.41
N GLY A 185 22.92 -7.21 -9.48
CA GLY A 185 22.90 -7.95 -10.74
C GLY A 185 21.69 -7.63 -11.62
N PRO A 186 21.75 -8.01 -12.92
CA PRO A 186 20.69 -7.76 -13.90
C PRO A 186 19.30 -8.26 -13.50
N PHE A 187 19.21 -9.28 -12.64
CA PHE A 187 17.92 -9.80 -12.16
C PHE A 187 17.08 -8.75 -11.40
N THR A 188 17.70 -7.72 -10.84
CA THR A 188 17.01 -6.63 -10.14
C THR A 188 16.12 -5.78 -11.05
N THR A 189 16.42 -5.79 -12.37
CA THR A 189 15.69 -5.00 -13.38
C THR A 189 15.17 -5.83 -14.55
N HIS A 190 15.66 -7.04 -14.73
CA HIS A 190 15.24 -7.98 -15.78
C HIS A 190 14.80 -9.31 -15.14
N PRO A 191 13.68 -9.29 -14.43
CA PRO A 191 13.18 -10.45 -13.68
C PRO A 191 12.62 -11.53 -14.61
N VAL A 192 12.80 -12.78 -14.20
CA VAL A 192 12.14 -13.96 -14.76
C VAL A 192 11.40 -14.62 -13.62
N GLY A 193 10.09 -14.85 -13.76
CA GLY A 193 9.25 -15.40 -12.72
C GLY A 193 8.24 -16.41 -13.25
N THR A 194 7.40 -16.91 -12.37
CA THR A 194 6.34 -17.89 -12.67
C THR A 194 4.99 -17.22 -12.91
N GLY A 195 4.86 -15.92 -12.65
CA GLY A 195 3.60 -15.17 -12.67
C GLY A 195 2.97 -15.01 -14.04
N PRO A 196 1.78 -14.39 -14.10
CA PRO A 196 0.97 -14.28 -15.32
C PRO A 196 1.59 -13.42 -16.41
N TYR A 197 2.55 -12.56 -16.09
CA TYR A 197 3.13 -11.63 -17.03
C TYR A 197 4.67 -11.65 -17.03
N VAL A 198 5.24 -11.38 -18.20
CA VAL A 198 6.67 -11.17 -18.43
C VAL A 198 6.93 -9.68 -18.62
N LEU A 199 7.87 -9.11 -17.88
CA LEU A 199 8.31 -7.74 -18.09
C LEU A 199 9.04 -7.64 -19.44
N THR A 200 8.60 -6.73 -20.30
CA THR A 200 9.26 -6.45 -21.59
C THR A 200 10.10 -5.19 -21.56
N THR A 201 9.66 -4.18 -20.80
CA THR A 201 10.39 -2.91 -20.69
C THR A 201 10.09 -2.27 -19.34
N TRP A 202 11.12 -1.74 -18.71
CA TRP A 202 11.01 -0.81 -17.59
C TRP A 202 11.70 0.50 -17.95
N SER A 203 10.90 1.50 -18.34
CA SER A 203 11.36 2.87 -18.51
C SER A 203 11.19 3.61 -17.18
N LYS A 204 12.29 3.77 -16.45
CA LYS A 204 12.27 4.40 -15.10
C LYS A 204 11.59 5.76 -15.11
N GLY A 205 10.69 5.98 -14.16
CA GLY A 205 9.89 7.21 -14.02
C GLY A 205 8.77 7.37 -15.06
N GLU A 206 8.61 6.44 -16.00
CA GLU A 206 7.64 6.55 -17.10
C GLU A 206 6.64 5.39 -17.10
N LYS A 207 7.11 4.14 -17.24
CA LYS A 207 6.22 2.98 -17.36
C LYS A 207 6.92 1.64 -17.20
N LEU A 208 6.13 0.63 -16.86
CA LEU A 208 6.47 -0.79 -17.04
C LEU A 208 5.53 -1.39 -18.09
N THR A 209 6.08 -2.17 -19.02
CA THR A 209 5.29 -2.89 -20.04
C THR A 209 5.48 -4.39 -19.89
N PHE A 210 4.39 -5.11 -20.04
CA PHE A 210 4.33 -6.55 -19.82
C PHE A 210 3.64 -7.24 -20.99
N THR A 211 4.04 -8.48 -21.25
CA THR A 211 3.31 -9.41 -22.12
C THR A 211 2.85 -10.62 -21.32
N ALA A 212 1.74 -11.23 -21.74
CA ALA A 212 1.25 -12.45 -21.12
C ALA A 212 2.32 -13.56 -21.12
N ASN A 213 2.53 -14.21 -19.99
CA ASN A 213 3.46 -15.34 -19.87
C ASN A 213 2.87 -16.58 -20.58
N PRO A 214 3.52 -17.09 -21.65
CA PRO A 214 3.01 -18.27 -22.36
C PRO A 214 3.09 -19.57 -21.54
N HIS A 215 3.86 -19.57 -20.47
CA HIS A 215 4.06 -20.72 -19.57
C HIS A 215 3.29 -20.60 -18.25
N TYR A 216 2.41 -19.59 -18.12
CA TYR A 216 1.69 -19.37 -16.88
C TYR A 216 0.83 -20.58 -16.50
N TRP A 217 1.06 -21.12 -15.32
CA TRP A 217 0.39 -22.32 -14.81
C TRP A 217 -1.11 -22.13 -14.55
N GLY A 218 -1.55 -20.87 -14.28
CA GLY A 218 -2.94 -20.49 -14.05
C GLY A 218 -3.76 -20.32 -15.32
N GLY A 219 -3.15 -20.50 -16.51
CA GLY A 219 -3.78 -20.32 -17.81
C GLY A 219 -3.36 -19.01 -18.50
N ALA A 220 -3.63 -18.91 -19.81
CA ALA A 220 -3.18 -17.76 -20.60
C ALA A 220 -4.00 -16.50 -20.28
N PRO A 221 -3.37 -15.39 -19.80
CA PRO A 221 -4.04 -14.11 -19.62
C PRO A 221 -4.75 -13.64 -20.89
N LYS A 222 -5.96 -13.06 -20.75
CA LYS A 222 -6.74 -12.50 -21.87
C LYS A 222 -6.20 -11.14 -22.28
N VAL A 223 -5.78 -10.34 -21.32
CA VAL A 223 -4.99 -9.13 -21.55
C VAL A 223 -3.58 -9.57 -21.93
N LYS A 224 -3.25 -9.47 -23.23
CA LYS A 224 -1.94 -9.90 -23.73
C LYS A 224 -0.85 -8.89 -23.47
N HIS A 225 -1.20 -7.62 -23.43
CA HIS A 225 -0.29 -6.51 -23.25
C HIS A 225 -0.81 -5.61 -22.13
N LEU A 226 -0.07 -5.55 -21.04
CA LEU A 226 -0.38 -4.70 -19.90
C LEU A 226 0.69 -3.60 -19.79
N THR A 227 0.26 -2.34 -19.74
CA THR A 227 1.15 -1.21 -19.45
C THR A 227 0.73 -0.55 -18.15
N MET A 228 1.67 -0.38 -17.25
CA MET A 228 1.52 0.39 -16.01
C MET A 228 2.27 1.70 -16.17
N ALA A 229 1.54 2.79 -16.42
CA ALA A 229 2.09 4.13 -16.58
C ALA A 229 2.32 4.76 -15.20
N ILE A 230 3.57 5.16 -14.92
CA ILE A 230 3.96 5.78 -13.66
C ILE A 230 3.60 7.27 -13.73
N ILE A 231 2.60 7.69 -12.98
CA ILE A 231 2.10 9.08 -12.98
C ILE A 231 1.86 9.46 -11.52
N LYS A 232 2.82 10.16 -10.93
CA LYS A 232 2.77 10.53 -9.49
C LYS A 232 1.70 11.59 -9.20
N ASP A 233 1.45 12.49 -10.14
CA ASP A 233 0.47 13.57 -10.02
C ASP A 233 -0.96 13.07 -10.27
N ASP A 234 -1.85 13.30 -9.31
CA ASP A 234 -3.23 12.81 -9.32
C ASP A 234 -4.08 13.49 -10.39
N ASP A 235 -3.89 14.78 -10.64
CA ASP A 235 -4.64 15.56 -11.64
C ASP A 235 -4.24 15.12 -13.06
N ILE A 236 -2.95 14.83 -13.27
CA ILE A 236 -2.46 14.27 -14.55
C ILE A 236 -3.06 12.88 -14.77
N ARG A 237 -3.12 12.01 -13.74
CA ARG A 237 -3.77 10.70 -13.86
C ARG A 237 -5.24 10.84 -14.23
N ALA A 238 -5.98 11.71 -13.55
CA ALA A 238 -7.38 11.97 -13.84
C ALA A 238 -7.59 12.51 -15.26
N THR A 239 -6.72 13.42 -15.72
CA THR A 239 -6.78 13.99 -17.08
C THR A 239 -6.53 12.92 -18.14
N ARG A 240 -5.51 12.08 -17.99
CA ARG A 240 -5.20 10.99 -18.91
C ARG A 240 -6.26 9.89 -18.93
N LEU A 241 -6.94 9.69 -17.81
CA LEU A 241 -8.09 8.81 -17.76
C LEU A 241 -9.28 9.39 -18.55
N ARG A 242 -9.56 10.71 -18.43
CA ARG A 242 -10.61 11.40 -19.20
C ARG A 242 -10.34 11.39 -20.71
N SER A 243 -9.09 11.58 -21.13
CA SER A 243 -8.73 11.53 -22.56
C SER A 243 -8.82 10.12 -23.13
N GLY A 244 -8.96 9.09 -22.29
CA GLY A 244 -8.96 7.69 -22.72
C GLY A 244 -7.57 7.12 -22.96
N ASP A 245 -6.49 7.80 -22.53
CA ASP A 245 -5.13 7.26 -22.60
C ASP A 245 -4.92 6.11 -21.59
N LEU A 246 -5.67 6.15 -20.49
CA LEU A 246 -5.69 5.11 -19.47
C LEU A 246 -7.01 4.34 -19.49
N ASP A 247 -6.95 3.06 -19.17
CA ASP A 247 -8.10 2.19 -18.96
C ASP A 247 -8.52 2.12 -17.50
N GLY A 248 -7.68 2.64 -16.61
CA GLY A 248 -7.96 2.76 -15.20
C GLY A 248 -6.85 3.48 -14.46
N ALA A 249 -7.20 4.08 -13.32
CA ALA A 249 -6.25 4.72 -12.42
C ALA A 249 -6.77 4.72 -10.97
N ILE A 250 -5.83 4.66 -10.01
CA ILE A 250 -6.13 5.01 -8.62
C ILE A 250 -6.23 6.53 -8.51
N LEU A 251 -7.27 7.03 -7.84
CA LEU A 251 -7.50 8.46 -7.66
C LEU A 251 -7.92 8.77 -6.22
N PRO A 252 -7.50 9.91 -5.67
CA PRO A 252 -8.05 10.42 -4.41
C PRO A 252 -9.56 10.57 -4.47
N PRO A 253 -10.28 10.49 -3.34
CA PRO A 253 -11.74 10.55 -3.29
C PRO A 253 -12.36 11.76 -3.99
N GLU A 254 -11.74 12.94 -3.85
CA GLU A 254 -12.19 14.18 -4.50
C GLU A 254 -12.16 14.07 -6.04
N LEU A 255 -11.07 13.56 -6.60
CA LEU A 255 -10.93 13.39 -8.05
C LEU A 255 -11.79 12.23 -8.57
N ALA A 256 -11.86 11.11 -7.86
CA ALA A 256 -12.72 9.98 -8.24
C ALA A 256 -14.20 10.40 -8.30
N ALA A 257 -14.65 11.27 -7.39
CA ALA A 257 -16.00 11.80 -7.39
C ALA A 257 -16.36 12.56 -8.67
N THR A 258 -15.40 13.15 -9.37
CA THR A 258 -15.63 13.88 -10.63
C THR A 258 -15.99 12.97 -11.80
N PHE A 259 -15.81 11.64 -11.66
CA PHE A 259 -16.15 10.63 -12.66
C PHE A 259 -17.53 9.97 -12.44
N LYS A 260 -18.27 10.33 -11.38
CA LYS A 260 -19.57 9.71 -11.05
C LYS A 260 -20.61 9.83 -12.16
N SER A 261 -20.52 10.87 -12.99
CA SER A 261 -21.44 11.10 -14.12
C SER A 261 -20.87 10.69 -15.48
N ASP A 262 -19.63 10.19 -15.53
CA ASP A 262 -19.02 9.77 -16.77
C ASP A 262 -19.68 8.49 -17.29
N THR A 263 -20.06 8.48 -18.56
CA THR A 263 -20.52 7.27 -19.24
C THR A 263 -19.32 6.46 -19.72
N GLY A 264 -19.37 5.15 -19.54
CA GLY A 264 -18.30 4.24 -19.96
C GLY A 264 -17.17 4.07 -18.94
N ARG A 265 -17.36 4.59 -17.71
CA ARG A 265 -16.46 4.37 -16.57
C ARG A 265 -17.22 4.10 -15.30
N ARG A 266 -16.60 3.36 -14.40
CA ARG A 266 -17.11 3.12 -13.06
C ARG A 266 -16.01 3.28 -12.02
N THR A 267 -16.41 3.62 -10.80
CA THR A 267 -15.51 3.65 -9.64
C THR A 267 -15.64 2.35 -8.87
N LEU A 268 -14.51 1.69 -8.61
CA LEU A 268 -14.38 0.56 -7.71
C LEU A 268 -13.75 1.06 -6.42
N ALA A 269 -14.35 0.75 -5.28
CA ALA A 269 -13.78 1.03 -3.97
C ALA A 269 -13.16 -0.25 -3.41
N ALA A 270 -11.85 -0.26 -3.21
CA ALA A 270 -11.17 -1.30 -2.46
C ALA A 270 -11.25 -0.98 -0.97
N LYS A 271 -11.75 -1.93 -0.18
CA LYS A 271 -11.62 -1.86 1.27
C LYS A 271 -10.17 -1.99 1.66
N THR A 272 -9.75 -1.28 2.69
CA THR A 272 -8.36 -1.32 3.12
C THR A 272 -8.20 -1.48 4.62
N PHE A 273 -6.99 -1.83 5.03
CA PHE A 273 -6.48 -1.63 6.38
C PHE A 273 -5.67 -0.33 6.48
N ASP A 274 -5.52 0.42 5.39
CA ASP A 274 -4.76 1.66 5.34
C ASP A 274 -5.35 2.72 6.27
N TYR A 275 -4.67 2.97 7.38
CA TYR A 275 -5.06 4.02 8.32
C TYR A 275 -4.15 5.25 8.23
N ARG A 276 -4.69 6.38 8.69
CA ARG A 276 -3.90 7.58 9.03
C ARG A 276 -3.92 7.76 10.53
N ASN A 277 -2.73 8.02 11.10
CA ASN A 277 -2.56 8.26 12.53
C ASN A 277 -1.58 9.40 12.81
N VAL A 278 -1.63 9.92 14.02
CA VAL A 278 -0.64 10.84 14.59
C VAL A 278 0.16 10.08 15.63
N THR A 279 1.48 10.02 15.47
CA THR A 279 2.38 9.45 16.47
C THR A 279 2.45 10.36 17.68
N LEU A 280 2.59 9.78 18.86
CA LEU A 280 2.70 10.54 20.13
C LEU A 280 4.00 10.15 20.86
N PRO A 281 5.16 10.73 20.48
CA PRO A 281 6.44 10.37 21.06
C PRO A 281 6.45 10.49 22.58
N SER A 282 6.78 9.41 23.28
CA SER A 282 6.79 9.37 24.76
C SER A 282 7.89 10.25 25.39
N ALA A 283 8.93 10.58 24.60
CA ALA A 283 10.02 11.45 25.04
C ALA A 283 9.65 12.96 25.01
N ASN A 284 8.59 13.34 24.31
CA ASN A 284 8.11 14.72 24.30
C ASN A 284 7.28 14.99 25.58
N PRO A 285 7.53 16.08 26.33
CA PRO A 285 6.86 16.33 27.61
C PRO A 285 5.35 16.56 27.49
N VAL A 286 4.84 16.90 26.29
CA VAL A 286 3.40 17.11 26.03
C VAL A 286 2.76 15.79 25.56
N THR A 287 3.26 15.19 24.50
CA THR A 287 2.70 13.92 23.97
C THR A 287 3.03 12.72 24.85
N GLY A 288 4.05 12.81 25.71
CA GLY A 288 4.36 11.83 26.76
C GLY A 288 3.38 11.84 27.94
N ASP A 289 2.62 12.92 28.17
CA ASP A 289 1.61 12.98 29.22
C ASP A 289 0.35 12.20 28.82
N ARG A 290 -0.01 11.17 29.59
CA ARG A 290 -1.16 10.30 29.32
C ARG A 290 -2.48 11.08 29.23
N ALA A 291 -2.66 12.12 30.05
CA ALA A 291 -3.90 12.92 30.00
C ALA A 291 -4.01 13.69 28.68
N VAL A 292 -2.87 14.20 28.17
CA VAL A 292 -2.82 14.86 26.86
C VAL A 292 -3.16 13.86 25.75
N ARG A 293 -2.60 12.64 25.76
CA ARG A 293 -2.91 11.62 24.75
C ARG A 293 -4.39 11.24 24.75
N ARG A 294 -4.98 11.01 25.94
CA ARG A 294 -6.41 10.70 26.08
C ARG A 294 -7.31 11.86 25.63
N ALA A 295 -6.91 13.07 25.95
CA ALA A 295 -7.68 14.26 25.54
C ALA A 295 -7.62 14.46 24.02
N LEU A 296 -6.46 14.30 23.38
CA LEU A 296 -6.33 14.37 21.92
C LEU A 296 -7.20 13.32 21.23
N ASP A 297 -7.23 12.09 21.76
CA ASP A 297 -8.01 11.00 21.19
C ASP A 297 -9.53 11.26 21.21
N LEU A 298 -10.03 11.93 22.26
CA LEU A 298 -11.43 12.34 22.37
C LEU A 298 -11.75 13.65 21.63
N ALA A 299 -10.75 14.54 21.47
CA ALA A 299 -10.95 15.82 20.81
C ALA A 299 -11.11 15.71 19.29
N VAL A 300 -10.59 14.64 18.68
CA VAL A 300 -10.59 14.45 17.21
C VAL A 300 -11.96 14.03 16.70
N ASP A 301 -12.53 14.81 15.77
CA ASP A 301 -13.77 14.47 15.06
C ASP A 301 -13.49 13.63 13.80
N ARG A 302 -13.36 12.33 14.00
CA ARG A 302 -13.07 11.33 12.95
C ARG A 302 -14.17 11.28 11.89
N GLN A 303 -15.44 11.47 12.28
CA GLN A 303 -16.58 11.47 11.35
C GLN A 303 -16.52 12.69 10.41
N ALA A 304 -16.17 13.86 10.95
CA ALA A 304 -15.96 15.05 10.13
C ALA A 304 -14.81 14.86 9.14
N MET A 305 -13.70 14.19 9.54
CA MET A 305 -12.60 13.88 8.64
C MET A 305 -13.03 12.92 7.52
N VAL A 306 -13.75 11.84 7.83
CA VAL A 306 -14.28 10.91 6.80
C VAL A 306 -15.16 11.65 5.82
N LYS A 307 -16.04 12.52 6.30
CA LYS A 307 -16.97 13.29 5.44
C LYS A 307 -16.24 14.36 4.64
N GLY A 308 -15.39 15.15 5.30
CA GLY A 308 -14.79 16.36 4.70
C GLY A 308 -13.54 16.08 3.85
N ILE A 309 -12.68 15.13 4.30
CA ILE A 309 -11.42 14.81 3.63
C ILE A 309 -11.62 13.64 2.66
N LEU A 310 -12.26 12.56 3.12
CA LEU A 310 -12.41 11.34 2.32
C LEU A 310 -13.67 11.32 1.45
N SER A 311 -14.53 12.36 1.48
CA SER A 311 -15.79 12.36 0.74
C SER A 311 -16.66 11.11 0.98
N GLY A 312 -16.52 10.50 2.18
CA GLY A 312 -17.20 9.27 2.59
C GLY A 312 -16.47 7.97 2.16
N ALA A 313 -15.33 8.04 1.46
CA ALA A 313 -14.54 6.86 1.08
C ALA A 313 -13.59 6.45 2.22
N GLY A 314 -14.15 5.81 3.22
CA GLY A 314 -13.39 5.37 4.40
C GLY A 314 -14.28 5.32 5.64
N LYS A 315 -13.63 5.11 6.79
CA LYS A 315 -14.31 5.02 8.10
C LYS A 315 -13.44 5.58 9.22
N PRO A 316 -14.03 5.98 10.36
CA PRO A 316 -13.28 6.35 11.56
C PRO A 316 -12.35 5.23 12.00
N ALA A 317 -11.11 5.57 12.37
CA ALA A 317 -10.16 4.63 12.94
C ALA A 317 -9.98 4.88 14.44
N TYR A 318 -10.08 3.82 15.23
CA TYR A 318 -9.87 3.84 16.69
C TYR A 318 -8.66 3.02 17.12
N GLY A 319 -8.00 2.41 16.16
CA GLY A 319 -6.83 1.56 16.28
C GLY A 319 -6.37 1.12 14.90
N PRO A 320 -5.37 0.23 14.82
CA PRO A 320 -4.85 -0.27 13.55
C PRO A 320 -5.82 -1.23 12.84
N VAL A 321 -6.84 -1.73 13.55
CA VAL A 321 -7.80 -2.70 13.03
C VAL A 321 -9.12 -2.01 12.66
N PRO A 322 -9.61 -2.13 11.42
CA PRO A 322 -10.89 -1.59 11.00
C PRO A 322 -12.07 -2.16 11.82
N THR A 323 -13.09 -1.34 12.06
CA THR A 323 -14.25 -1.70 12.90
C THR A 323 -15.09 -2.86 12.37
N ASP A 324 -15.00 -3.19 11.09
CA ASP A 324 -15.67 -4.32 10.44
C ASP A 324 -14.78 -5.58 10.34
N SER A 325 -13.54 -5.52 10.82
CA SER A 325 -12.65 -6.68 10.90
C SER A 325 -13.07 -7.63 12.03
N PRO A 326 -12.94 -8.97 11.84
CA PRO A 326 -13.15 -9.95 12.92
C PRO A 326 -12.16 -9.77 14.09
N TRP A 327 -11.03 -9.10 13.84
CA TRP A 327 -10.01 -8.79 14.85
C TRP A 327 -10.32 -7.52 15.66
N PHE A 328 -11.35 -6.75 15.31
CA PHE A 328 -11.69 -5.54 16.05
C PHE A 328 -12.25 -5.84 17.44
N ALA A 329 -11.75 -5.16 18.47
CA ALA A 329 -12.23 -5.26 19.84
C ALA A 329 -13.45 -4.33 20.06
N LYS A 330 -14.64 -4.87 19.96
CA LYS A 330 -15.88 -4.10 20.18
C LYS A 330 -15.87 -3.39 21.54
N GLY A 331 -16.32 -2.12 21.54
CA GLY A 331 -16.35 -1.26 22.73
C GLY A 331 -15.04 -0.51 22.98
N THR A 332 -14.10 -0.52 22.01
CA THR A 332 -12.91 0.35 22.01
C THR A 332 -13.10 1.59 21.14
N GLU A 333 -14.26 1.78 20.56
CA GLU A 333 -14.62 3.01 19.84
C GLU A 333 -14.66 4.20 20.81
N ARG A 334 -14.09 5.31 20.40
CA ARG A 334 -14.04 6.56 21.15
C ARG A 334 -14.65 7.68 20.32
N PRO A 335 -15.96 7.93 20.46
CA PRO A 335 -16.61 9.02 19.77
C PRO A 335 -16.04 10.37 20.22
N HIS A 336 -16.10 11.35 19.32
CA HIS A 336 -15.71 12.72 19.61
C HIS A 336 -16.44 13.28 20.82
N ASP A 337 -15.67 13.74 21.83
CA ASP A 337 -16.17 14.39 23.06
C ASP A 337 -15.19 15.46 23.54
N LEU A 338 -15.34 16.65 22.98
CA LEU A 338 -14.49 17.79 23.34
C LEU A 338 -14.64 18.20 24.82
N GLY A 339 -15.86 18.08 25.38
CA GLY A 339 -16.11 18.40 26.79
C GLY A 339 -15.33 17.49 27.73
N LYS A 340 -15.36 16.17 27.45
CA LYS A 340 -14.59 15.18 28.20
C LYS A 340 -13.10 15.35 28.03
N ALA A 341 -12.64 15.67 26.80
CA ALA A 341 -11.22 15.96 26.52
C ALA A 341 -10.72 17.14 27.40
N GLN A 342 -11.48 18.22 27.45
CA GLN A 342 -11.13 19.40 28.27
C GLN A 342 -11.14 19.06 29.78
N GLN A 343 -12.14 18.30 30.24
CA GLN A 343 -12.21 17.85 31.63
C GLN A 343 -10.97 17.05 32.04
N ILE A 344 -10.54 16.09 31.22
CA ILE A 344 -9.34 15.28 31.50
C ILE A 344 -8.10 16.17 31.66
N LEU A 345 -7.96 17.19 30.80
CA LEU A 345 -6.84 18.14 30.90
C LEU A 345 -6.91 19.00 32.16
N ASP A 346 -8.11 19.47 32.54
CA ASP A 346 -8.32 20.26 33.76
C ASP A 346 -7.98 19.44 35.02
N GLU A 347 -8.47 18.20 35.12
CA GLU A 347 -8.18 17.27 36.20
C GLU A 347 -6.69 16.92 36.32
N ALA A 348 -5.98 16.88 35.18
CA ALA A 348 -4.55 16.63 35.10
C ALA A 348 -3.67 17.87 35.37
N GLY A 349 -4.29 19.04 35.62
CA GLY A 349 -3.59 20.28 35.93
C GLY A 349 -3.12 21.10 34.74
N TRP A 350 -3.56 20.76 33.53
CA TRP A 350 -3.31 21.55 32.30
C TRP A 350 -4.28 22.74 32.24
N LYS A 351 -3.85 23.90 32.72
CA LYS A 351 -4.68 25.12 32.83
C LYS A 351 -4.65 25.94 31.54
N LYS A 352 -5.80 26.43 31.09
CA LYS A 352 -5.95 27.25 29.90
C LYS A 352 -5.31 28.63 30.09
N GLY A 353 -4.39 29.01 29.22
CA GLY A 353 -3.77 30.33 29.15
C GLY A 353 -4.64 31.38 28.46
N PRO A 354 -4.20 32.66 28.47
CA PRO A 354 -4.94 33.77 27.88
C PRO A 354 -5.08 33.67 26.35
N ASP A 355 -4.16 32.96 25.69
CA ASP A 355 -4.18 32.67 24.25
C ASP A 355 -4.96 31.41 23.90
N GLY A 356 -5.56 30.77 24.90
CA GLY A 356 -6.34 29.54 24.73
C GLY A 356 -5.54 28.26 24.79
N VAL A 357 -4.21 28.31 24.75
CA VAL A 357 -3.35 27.12 24.88
C VAL A 357 -3.11 26.82 26.35
N ARG A 358 -3.15 25.56 26.71
CA ARG A 358 -2.96 25.10 28.10
C ARG A 358 -1.49 25.05 28.48
N ALA A 359 -1.23 25.13 29.77
CA ALA A 359 0.10 24.92 30.32
C ALA A 359 0.01 24.18 31.68
N LYS A 360 1.05 23.42 32.04
CA LYS A 360 1.21 22.70 33.30
C LYS A 360 2.67 22.80 33.74
N ASP A 361 2.93 23.23 34.97
CA ASP A 361 4.28 23.36 35.53
C ASP A 361 5.27 24.12 34.64
N GLY A 362 4.80 25.18 33.97
CA GLY A 362 5.59 25.97 33.03
C GLY A 362 5.70 25.37 31.60
N GLN A 363 5.31 24.13 31.41
CA GLN A 363 5.28 23.49 30.09
C GLN A 363 4.03 23.88 29.35
N ARG A 364 4.17 24.53 28.18
CA ARG A 364 3.08 24.85 27.26
C ARG A 364 2.63 23.57 26.53
N ALA A 365 1.34 23.36 26.38
CA ALA A 365 0.77 22.24 25.61
C ALA A 365 0.93 22.48 24.10
N SER A 366 2.17 22.42 23.63
CA SER A 366 2.53 22.69 22.22
C SER A 366 3.57 21.68 21.76
N PHE A 367 3.39 21.12 20.56
CA PHE A 367 4.31 20.20 19.93
C PHE A 367 4.28 20.37 18.39
N THR A 368 5.31 19.88 17.69
CA THR A 368 5.38 19.86 16.23
C THR A 368 4.73 18.60 15.69
N LEU A 369 3.95 18.74 14.62
CA LEU A 369 3.35 17.65 13.85
C LEU A 369 3.83 17.72 12.41
N TRP A 370 4.67 16.77 12.02
CA TRP A 370 5.18 16.66 10.65
C TRP A 370 4.24 15.86 9.75
N TYR A 371 4.20 16.20 8.46
CA TYR A 371 3.64 15.38 7.41
C TYR A 371 4.57 15.35 6.18
N LEU A 372 4.47 14.29 5.36
CA LEU A 372 5.30 14.13 4.16
C LEU A 372 4.92 15.18 3.11
N SER A 373 5.89 15.97 2.66
CA SER A 373 5.71 17.00 1.63
C SER A 373 5.17 16.39 0.33
N GLY A 374 4.18 17.05 -0.28
CA GLY A 374 3.55 16.61 -1.51
C GLY A 374 2.39 15.60 -1.30
N ASP A 375 2.18 15.12 -0.08
CA ASP A 375 1.03 14.26 0.26
C ASP A 375 -0.15 15.13 0.75
N LYS A 376 -1.06 15.46 -0.15
CA LYS A 376 -2.24 16.28 0.13
C LYS A 376 -3.13 15.65 1.18
N LEU A 377 -3.32 14.32 1.13
CA LEU A 377 -4.18 13.62 2.06
C LEU A 377 -3.63 13.69 3.49
N ARG A 378 -2.32 13.49 3.68
CA ARG A 378 -1.67 13.67 4.98
C ARG A 378 -1.73 15.12 5.45
N GLN A 379 -1.55 16.09 4.56
CA GLN A 379 -1.68 17.52 4.88
C GLN A 379 -3.07 17.85 5.44
N GLU A 380 -4.14 17.43 4.77
CA GLU A 380 -5.52 17.70 5.19
C GLU A 380 -5.84 17.08 6.54
N HIS A 381 -5.39 15.84 6.79
CA HIS A 381 -5.54 15.20 8.11
C HIS A 381 -4.75 15.92 9.20
N ALA A 382 -3.51 16.36 8.92
CA ALA A 382 -2.69 17.08 9.90
C ALA A 382 -3.32 18.42 10.30
N LEU A 383 -3.85 19.17 9.32
CA LEU A 383 -4.54 20.43 9.56
C LEU A 383 -5.84 20.25 10.34
N ALA A 384 -6.63 19.23 10.00
CA ALA A 384 -7.87 18.90 10.71
C ALA A 384 -7.58 18.48 12.16
N PHE A 385 -6.59 17.60 12.37
CA PHE A 385 -6.13 17.21 13.70
C PHE A 385 -5.68 18.42 14.53
N ALA A 386 -4.84 19.30 13.97
CA ALA A 386 -4.36 20.50 14.67
C ALA A 386 -5.51 21.44 15.03
N SER A 387 -6.51 21.59 14.17
CA SER A 387 -7.73 22.35 14.45
C SER A 387 -8.51 21.78 15.64
N ASP A 388 -8.68 20.45 15.71
CA ASP A 388 -9.38 19.81 16.79
C ASP A 388 -8.58 19.84 18.12
N ALA A 389 -7.28 19.61 18.07
CA ALA A 389 -6.37 19.75 19.20
C ALA A 389 -6.44 21.17 19.82
N LYS A 390 -6.50 22.20 18.98
CA LYS A 390 -6.64 23.60 19.40
C LYS A 390 -7.93 23.85 20.17
N LYS A 391 -9.05 23.23 19.80
CA LYS A 391 -10.33 23.34 20.55
C LYS A 391 -10.19 22.79 21.98
N ALA A 392 -9.37 21.77 22.17
CA ALA A 392 -9.04 21.24 23.50
C ALA A 392 -8.01 22.08 24.27
N GLY A 393 -7.37 23.06 23.61
CA GLY A 393 -6.34 23.91 24.17
C GLY A 393 -4.93 23.35 24.01
N ILE A 394 -4.70 22.50 23.02
CA ILE A 394 -3.41 21.92 22.67
C ILE A 394 -3.01 22.46 21.29
N GLU A 395 -1.78 22.99 21.17
CA GLU A 395 -1.24 23.51 19.91
C GLU A 395 -0.40 22.44 19.21
N ALA A 396 -0.87 21.94 18.07
CA ALA A 396 -0.07 21.15 17.15
C ALA A 396 0.42 22.06 16.00
N LYS A 397 1.72 22.31 15.94
CA LYS A 397 2.37 23.11 14.89
C LYS A 397 2.61 22.20 13.69
N VAL A 398 1.88 22.44 12.61
CA VAL A 398 1.95 21.59 11.42
C VAL A 398 3.12 22.04 10.53
N GLU A 399 4.03 21.10 10.25
CA GLU A 399 5.22 21.29 9.41
C GLU A 399 5.25 20.21 8.33
N SER A 400 5.90 20.49 7.20
CA SER A 400 6.08 19.52 6.11
C SER A 400 7.55 19.27 5.82
N GLY A 401 7.92 18.03 5.44
CA GLY A 401 9.29 17.68 5.11
C GLY A 401 9.38 16.41 4.28
N THR A 402 10.56 16.13 3.73
CA THR A 402 10.90 14.80 3.22
C THR A 402 11.19 13.85 4.39
N TRP A 403 11.24 12.56 4.15
CA TRP A 403 11.56 11.61 5.22
C TRP A 403 12.92 11.87 5.84
N GLU A 404 13.94 12.27 5.06
CA GLU A 404 15.28 12.62 5.55
C GLU A 404 15.25 13.80 6.53
N ALA A 405 14.29 14.73 6.38
CA ALA A 405 14.10 15.84 7.30
C ALA A 405 13.26 15.44 8.53
N ILE A 406 12.31 14.52 8.40
CA ILE A 406 11.40 14.09 9.46
C ILE A 406 12.07 13.11 10.43
N GLU A 407 12.74 12.07 9.90
CA GLU A 407 13.29 10.96 10.69
C GLU A 407 14.15 11.39 11.90
N PRO A 408 15.09 12.36 11.78
CA PRO A 408 15.90 12.79 12.90
C PRO A 408 15.08 13.39 14.07
N ASN A 409 13.88 13.88 13.77
CA ASN A 409 13.01 14.58 14.72
C ASN A 409 11.95 13.67 15.37
N MET A 410 11.71 12.46 14.84
CA MET A 410 10.65 11.53 15.30
C MET A 410 10.73 11.13 16.78
N LYS A 411 11.87 11.35 17.42
CA LYS A 411 12.01 11.11 18.87
C LYS A 411 11.22 12.11 19.73
N GLN A 412 11.06 13.35 19.23
CA GLN A 412 10.45 14.46 19.94
C GLN A 412 9.19 14.99 19.27
N ASP A 413 9.12 14.92 17.96
CA ASP A 413 8.04 15.48 17.19
C ASP A 413 7.06 14.41 16.74
N ALA A 414 5.79 14.75 16.72
CA ALA A 414 4.74 13.91 16.18
C ALA A 414 4.81 13.85 14.64
N VAL A 415 4.38 12.74 14.06
CA VAL A 415 4.31 12.56 12.61
C VAL A 415 2.92 12.07 12.24
N LEU A 416 2.35 12.65 11.18
CA LEU A 416 1.20 12.09 10.52
C LEU A 416 1.66 10.94 9.62
N ALA A 417 1.50 9.74 10.15
CA ALA A 417 1.91 8.49 9.52
C ALA A 417 0.71 7.72 8.95
N GLY A 418 0.99 6.61 8.34
CA GLY A 418 0.03 5.61 7.88
C GLY A 418 0.59 4.21 8.08
N GLY A 419 -0.27 3.22 7.98
CA GLY A 419 0.08 1.82 8.10
C GLY A 419 -1.14 0.94 7.88
N GLY A 420 -0.99 -0.35 8.12
CA GLY A 420 -2.07 -1.32 8.08
C GLY A 420 -1.80 -2.49 7.16
N SER A 421 -2.06 -3.70 7.66
CA SER A 421 -1.97 -4.95 6.92
C SER A 421 -3.24 -5.77 7.12
N PRO A 422 -3.88 -6.25 6.04
CA PRO A 422 -5.08 -7.07 6.15
C PRO A 422 -4.79 -8.55 6.43
N ALA A 423 -3.57 -9.03 6.17
CA ALA A 423 -3.25 -10.45 6.21
C ALA A 423 -3.30 -11.00 7.63
N ASP A 424 -2.57 -10.40 8.56
CA ASP A 424 -2.58 -10.80 9.97
C ASP A 424 -2.33 -9.59 10.89
N PRO A 425 -3.01 -9.47 12.03
CA PRO A 425 -2.79 -8.37 12.96
C PRO A 425 -1.35 -8.25 13.48
N ASP A 426 -0.58 -9.33 13.48
CA ASP A 426 0.82 -9.34 13.90
C ASP A 426 1.68 -8.44 13.03
N PHE A 427 1.43 -8.41 11.71
CA PHE A 427 2.26 -7.70 10.74
C PHE A 427 2.28 -6.19 10.92
N ASP A 428 1.25 -5.66 11.53
CA ASP A 428 1.15 -4.25 11.84
C ASP A 428 1.36 -3.98 13.34
N GLN A 429 0.61 -4.67 14.21
CA GLN A 429 0.59 -4.34 15.64
C GLN A 429 1.92 -4.64 16.36
N TYR A 430 2.65 -5.70 15.96
CA TYR A 430 3.94 -6.00 16.56
C TYR A 430 4.97 -4.90 16.24
N LEU A 431 5.06 -4.51 14.99
CA LEU A 431 5.98 -3.45 14.55
C LEU A 431 5.60 -2.08 15.14
N LEU A 432 4.31 -1.82 15.25
CA LEU A 432 3.79 -0.55 15.74
C LEU A 432 3.95 -0.36 17.25
N LEU A 433 3.86 -1.45 18.06
CA LEU A 433 3.63 -1.35 19.50
C LEU A 433 4.68 -2.02 20.38
N HIS A 434 5.41 -3.04 19.88
CA HIS A 434 6.33 -3.79 20.74
C HIS A 434 7.51 -2.90 21.17
N SER A 435 7.77 -2.83 22.51
CA SER A 435 8.73 -1.88 23.07
C SER A 435 10.17 -2.13 22.63
N SER A 436 10.56 -3.36 22.27
CA SER A 436 11.90 -3.67 21.75
C SER A 436 12.21 -3.02 20.42
N LEU A 437 11.17 -2.56 19.68
CA LEU A 437 11.28 -1.91 18.38
C LEU A 437 11.19 -0.38 18.48
N ALA A 438 11.21 0.17 19.69
CA ALA A 438 11.03 1.60 19.95
C ALA A 438 12.10 2.46 19.28
N GLY A 439 11.76 3.08 18.15
CA GLY A 439 12.64 3.96 17.38
C GLY A 439 13.62 3.22 16.48
N ASP A 440 13.32 1.99 16.11
CA ASP A 440 13.99 1.27 15.04
C ASP A 440 13.34 1.64 13.70
N GLY A 441 13.92 2.60 13.00
CA GLY A 441 13.34 3.18 11.80
C GLY A 441 11.92 3.69 12.04
N PHE A 442 10.97 3.21 11.23
CA PHE A 442 9.55 3.53 11.32
C PHE A 442 8.77 2.62 12.30
N ASN A 443 9.44 1.66 12.95
CA ASN A 443 8.81 0.80 13.94
C ASN A 443 8.63 1.57 15.25
N ASN A 444 7.51 1.32 15.93
CA ASN A 444 7.13 1.94 17.20
C ASN A 444 7.61 3.41 17.35
N MET A 445 7.24 4.24 16.35
CA MET A 445 7.64 5.66 16.28
C MET A 445 7.24 6.46 17.53
N SER A 446 6.16 6.07 18.20
CA SER A 446 5.72 6.69 19.46
C SER A 446 6.59 6.30 20.66
N ARG A 447 7.51 5.34 20.48
CA ARG A 447 8.35 4.78 21.56
C ARG A 447 7.51 4.31 22.74
N TYR A 448 6.35 3.73 22.41
CA TYR A 448 5.43 3.20 23.39
C TYR A 448 6.03 2.00 24.10
N ALA A 449 5.85 1.91 25.41
CA ALA A 449 6.28 0.77 26.19
C ALA A 449 5.20 0.41 27.21
N ASN A 450 4.64 -0.77 27.07
CA ASN A 450 3.64 -1.31 27.99
C ASN A 450 3.80 -2.82 28.08
N LYS A 451 4.20 -3.29 29.25
CA LYS A 451 4.48 -4.71 29.47
C LYS A 451 3.29 -5.62 29.13
N THR A 452 2.06 -5.20 29.42
CA THR A 452 0.88 -5.99 29.08
C THR A 452 0.73 -6.11 27.55
N VAL A 453 0.96 -5.02 26.81
CA VAL A 453 0.92 -5.03 25.35
C VAL A 453 2.01 -5.92 24.79
N ASP A 454 3.26 -5.80 25.26
CA ASP A 454 4.38 -6.63 24.83
C ASP A 454 4.11 -8.12 25.06
N ASP A 455 3.65 -8.48 26.27
CA ASP A 455 3.33 -9.87 26.61
C ASP A 455 2.22 -10.44 25.72
N GLN A 456 1.18 -9.66 25.41
CA GLN A 456 0.07 -10.08 24.56
C GLN A 456 0.48 -10.21 23.07
N LEU A 457 1.32 -9.30 22.57
CA LEU A 457 1.89 -9.40 21.22
C LEU A 457 2.70 -10.69 21.07
N VAL A 458 3.58 -10.98 22.03
CA VAL A 458 4.38 -12.22 22.02
C VAL A 458 3.49 -13.46 22.15
N ALA A 459 2.48 -13.44 23.03
CA ALA A 459 1.56 -14.55 23.19
C ALA A 459 0.76 -14.83 21.90
N ALA A 460 0.23 -13.78 21.25
CA ALA A 460 -0.53 -13.92 20.01
C ALA A 460 0.29 -14.50 18.84
N ARG A 461 1.58 -14.19 18.76
CA ARG A 461 2.49 -14.71 17.72
C ARG A 461 2.74 -16.22 17.83
N ARG A 462 2.72 -16.75 19.06
CA ARG A 462 3.23 -18.10 19.39
C ARG A 462 2.16 -19.18 19.48
N THR A 463 0.94 -18.88 19.06
CA THR A 463 -0.15 -19.84 19.04
C THR A 463 -0.97 -19.68 17.76
N ASP A 464 -1.46 -20.79 17.22
CA ASP A 464 -2.42 -20.85 16.12
C ASP A 464 -3.88 -20.89 16.62
N ASP A 465 -4.11 -21.01 17.94
CA ASP A 465 -5.46 -20.94 18.50
C ASP A 465 -6.08 -19.54 18.31
N HIS A 466 -6.98 -19.43 17.36
CA HIS A 466 -7.66 -18.20 17.00
C HIS A 466 -8.31 -17.49 18.18
N ARG A 467 -8.87 -18.23 19.14
CA ARG A 467 -9.53 -17.66 20.32
C ARG A 467 -8.51 -16.98 21.24
N THR A 468 -7.39 -17.63 21.51
CA THR A 468 -6.28 -17.09 22.30
C THR A 468 -5.71 -15.85 21.63
N ARG A 469 -5.46 -15.90 20.31
CA ARG A 469 -4.99 -14.74 19.54
C ARG A 469 -5.97 -13.58 19.61
N LYS A 470 -7.27 -13.85 19.37
CA LYS A 470 -8.32 -12.82 19.45
C LYS A 470 -8.37 -12.15 20.82
N THR A 471 -8.28 -12.92 21.91
CA THR A 471 -8.25 -12.40 23.28
C THR A 471 -7.04 -11.50 23.52
N ALA A 472 -5.87 -11.90 23.03
CA ALA A 472 -4.66 -11.09 23.12
C ALA A 472 -4.80 -9.74 22.39
N TYR A 473 -5.26 -9.76 21.12
CA TYR A 473 -5.48 -8.52 20.35
C TYR A 473 -6.61 -7.65 20.92
N ASP A 474 -7.64 -8.24 21.51
CA ASP A 474 -8.67 -7.48 22.24
C ASP A 474 -8.07 -6.76 23.46
N THR A 475 -7.19 -7.43 24.19
CA THR A 475 -6.50 -6.84 25.34
C THR A 475 -5.60 -5.66 24.92
N ILE A 476 -4.85 -5.84 23.84
CA ILE A 476 -4.00 -4.77 23.26
C ILE A 476 -4.86 -3.54 22.89
N GLN A 477 -5.95 -3.74 22.14
CA GLN A 477 -6.82 -2.64 21.71
C GLN A 477 -7.48 -1.93 22.89
N ARG A 478 -7.86 -2.64 23.96
CA ARG A 478 -8.37 -2.03 25.20
C ARG A 478 -7.30 -1.22 25.93
N GLN A 479 -6.04 -1.69 25.96
CA GLN A 479 -4.94 -0.92 26.53
C GLN A 479 -4.69 0.37 25.73
N LEU A 480 -4.73 0.31 24.40
CA LEU A 480 -4.62 1.50 23.56
C LEU A 480 -5.80 2.47 23.72
N ALA A 481 -6.99 1.96 24.04
CA ALA A 481 -8.13 2.81 24.35
C ALA A 481 -7.95 3.60 25.67
N GLU A 482 -7.27 3.01 26.65
CA GLU A 482 -6.99 3.64 27.95
C GLU A 482 -5.70 4.49 27.94
N ASP A 483 -4.73 4.13 27.13
CA ASP A 483 -3.42 4.79 27.01
C ASP A 483 -2.98 4.86 25.54
N PRO A 484 -3.50 5.81 24.76
CA PRO A 484 -3.23 5.90 23.32
C PRO A 484 -1.75 6.15 23.04
N ALA A 485 -1.11 5.22 22.33
CA ALA A 485 0.23 5.41 21.79
C ALA A 485 0.22 6.26 20.51
N TYR A 486 -0.89 6.22 19.80
CA TYR A 486 -1.17 6.90 18.54
C TYR A 486 -2.59 7.44 18.56
N ILE A 487 -2.86 8.52 17.86
CA ILE A 487 -4.22 8.95 17.56
C ILE A 487 -4.57 8.47 16.15
N PHE A 488 -5.32 7.39 16.06
CA PHE A 488 -5.84 6.90 14.79
C PHE A 488 -6.98 7.82 14.33
N LEU A 489 -6.96 8.21 13.06
CA LEU A 489 -7.88 9.19 12.48
C LEU A 489 -8.92 8.51 11.59
N THR A 490 -8.49 7.93 10.49
CA THR A 490 -9.36 7.28 9.49
C THR A 490 -8.71 6.03 8.93
N HIS A 491 -9.53 5.05 8.54
CA HIS A 491 -9.17 4.08 7.51
C HIS A 491 -9.65 4.62 6.16
N VAL A 492 -8.79 4.52 5.14
CA VAL A 492 -8.99 5.14 3.82
C VAL A 492 -9.32 4.06 2.81
N ASP A 493 -10.49 4.12 2.17
CA ASP A 493 -10.77 3.24 1.03
C ASP A 493 -10.02 3.75 -0.21
N HIS A 494 -9.43 2.84 -0.98
CA HIS A 494 -8.77 3.21 -2.23
C HIS A 494 -9.75 3.18 -3.39
N LEU A 495 -9.78 4.26 -4.16
CA LEU A 495 -10.73 4.40 -5.26
C LEU A 495 -10.04 4.26 -6.61
N TYR A 496 -10.57 3.34 -7.40
CA TYR A 496 -10.10 3.05 -8.75
C TYR A 496 -11.19 3.40 -9.75
N VAL A 497 -10.90 4.33 -10.64
CA VAL A 497 -11.79 4.63 -11.76
C VAL A 497 -11.32 3.82 -12.96
N VAL A 498 -12.20 3.00 -13.52
CA VAL A 498 -11.88 2.03 -14.56
C VAL A 498 -12.83 2.14 -15.75
N ASP A 499 -12.35 1.85 -16.94
CA ASP A 499 -13.11 1.82 -18.19
C ASP A 499 -14.04 0.59 -18.23
N ASP A 500 -15.30 0.79 -18.60
CA ASP A 500 -16.32 -0.26 -18.69
C ASP A 500 -16.08 -1.28 -19.82
N ARG A 501 -15.10 -1.01 -20.69
CA ARG A 501 -14.66 -1.98 -21.71
C ARG A 501 -14.04 -3.26 -21.13
N TRP A 502 -13.70 -3.25 -19.83
CA TRP A 502 -13.18 -4.40 -19.12
C TRP A 502 -14.19 -4.97 -18.12
N LYS A 503 -14.38 -6.31 -18.17
CA LYS A 503 -15.18 -7.11 -17.22
C LYS A 503 -14.27 -7.92 -16.32
N ASP A 504 -14.85 -8.48 -15.27
CA ASP A 504 -14.21 -9.36 -14.29
C ASP A 504 -13.10 -8.68 -13.46
N LEU A 505 -13.11 -7.33 -13.44
CA LEU A 505 -12.32 -6.55 -12.50
C LEU A 505 -12.94 -6.63 -11.12
N THR A 506 -12.16 -7.12 -10.17
CA THR A 506 -12.51 -7.13 -8.75
C THR A 506 -11.45 -6.41 -7.95
N THR A 507 -11.79 -5.91 -6.79
CA THR A 507 -10.82 -5.37 -5.84
C THR A 507 -10.46 -6.41 -4.81
N GLN A 508 -9.23 -6.40 -4.35
CA GLN A 508 -8.78 -7.12 -3.17
C GLN A 508 -8.86 -6.20 -1.95
N VAL A 509 -8.91 -6.74 -0.73
CA VAL A 509 -8.69 -5.93 0.48
C VAL A 509 -7.22 -5.50 0.52
N GLU A 510 -6.94 -4.22 0.72
CA GLU A 510 -5.60 -3.69 0.54
C GLU A 510 -4.90 -3.31 1.85
N PRO A 511 -3.56 -3.48 1.88
CA PRO A 511 -2.71 -2.89 2.91
C PRO A 511 -2.50 -1.38 2.66
N HIS A 512 -1.74 -0.75 3.54
CA HIS A 512 -1.24 0.62 3.31
C HIS A 512 -0.32 0.73 2.09
N ASP A 513 0.49 -0.29 1.85
CA ASP A 513 1.47 -0.28 0.75
C ASP A 513 0.84 -0.69 -0.58
N HIS A 514 1.14 0.09 -1.62
CA HIS A 514 0.54 -0.05 -2.95
C HIS A 514 1.54 -0.71 -3.91
N GLY A 515 1.48 -2.03 -4.04
CA GLY A 515 2.25 -2.74 -5.05
C GLY A 515 1.70 -2.59 -6.47
N LEU A 516 2.44 -3.10 -7.46
CA LEU A 516 2.01 -3.12 -8.86
C LEU A 516 0.73 -3.93 -9.11
N ALA A 517 0.35 -4.80 -8.19
CA ALA A 517 -0.83 -5.65 -8.26
C ALA A 517 -1.91 -5.26 -7.24
N SER A 518 -2.01 -3.97 -6.87
CA SER A 518 -3.05 -3.47 -5.95
C SER A 518 -4.36 -3.16 -6.69
N GLY A 519 -5.44 -3.02 -5.94
CA GLY A 519 -6.78 -2.71 -6.44
C GLY A 519 -7.26 -3.72 -7.46
N PRO A 520 -7.91 -3.27 -8.54
CA PRO A 520 -8.35 -4.16 -9.59
C PRO A 520 -7.21 -4.73 -10.45
N TRP A 521 -5.97 -4.22 -10.29
CA TRP A 521 -4.82 -4.72 -11.04
C TRP A 521 -4.37 -6.11 -10.54
N TRP A 522 -4.78 -6.53 -9.34
CA TRP A 522 -4.38 -7.81 -8.76
C TRP A 522 -4.83 -9.02 -9.59
N ASN A 523 -5.96 -8.94 -10.30
CA ASN A 523 -6.47 -10.01 -11.15
C ASN A 523 -6.51 -9.63 -12.65
N ALA A 524 -5.58 -8.78 -13.10
CA ALA A 524 -5.54 -8.32 -14.49
C ALA A 524 -5.44 -9.46 -15.51
N GLU A 525 -4.93 -10.62 -15.15
CA GLU A 525 -4.88 -11.85 -15.95
C GLU A 525 -6.26 -12.42 -16.25
N ASP A 526 -7.26 -12.16 -15.40
CA ASP A 526 -8.63 -12.65 -15.54
C ASP A 526 -9.53 -11.69 -16.32
N TRP A 527 -9.10 -10.44 -16.54
CA TRP A 527 -9.92 -9.42 -17.19
C TRP A 527 -10.35 -9.85 -18.57
N GLN A 528 -11.60 -9.52 -18.93
CA GLN A 528 -12.17 -9.81 -20.22
C GLN A 528 -12.68 -8.54 -20.90
N PRO A 529 -12.51 -8.39 -22.22
CA PRO A 529 -13.14 -7.29 -22.94
C PRO A 529 -14.66 -7.41 -22.84
N ALA A 530 -15.34 -6.28 -22.61
CA ALA A 530 -16.79 -6.20 -22.76
C ALA A 530 -17.11 -6.38 -24.25
N LYS A 531 -18.05 -7.28 -24.58
CA LYS A 531 -18.51 -7.51 -25.95
C LYS A 531 -19.18 -6.26 -26.52
#